data_af6db0b223401398d239898e7ee1dcd1
#
_entry.id   af6db0b223401398d239898e7ee1dcd1
#
_cell.length_a   1.000
_cell.length_b   1.000
_cell.length_c   1.000
_cell.angle_alpha   90.00
_cell.angle_beta   90.00
_cell.angle_gamma   90.00
#
_symmetry.space_group_name_H-M   'P 1'
#
loop_
_entity.id
_entity.type
_entity.pdbx_description
1 polymer ?
#
loop_
_entity_poly.entity_id
_entity_poly.type
_entity_poly.pdbx_seq_one_letter_code
_entity_poly.pdbx_strand_id
1 'polypeptide(L)'
;MKRKGSGVKPKATVDAKKVIYSREHWELLTALRQQARELMELLQRENISSLVYGSVCRGDVNKTSDIDVFIPYQVSSFLIELAVEKAGYNIYGKKIVQATPKHVVKGEIMLKEDISIIFPLTSLREREFDFIRFGGSLSLEELQKNKRVPGVDKRLVLIEPIEKGHWESQVLGFESLVARKVGVDVELVKERVRILTTRDKKGRTGVYLKRELGCDESIEAVFKELKDSDPIVRRRANN
;
A
#
# COMPACT_ATOMS: atom_id res chain seq x y z
N MET A 1 -4.47 -19.97 4.94
CA MET A 1 -5.72 -19.45 5.57
C MET A 1 -6.18 -18.24 4.77
N LYS A 2 -7.43 -18.22 4.24
CA LYS A 2 -7.91 -17.09 3.44
C LYS A 2 -8.08 -15.87 4.35
N ARG A 3 -7.32 -14.79 4.13
CA ARG A 3 -7.63 -13.47 4.73
C ARG A 3 -9.10 -13.16 4.41
N LYS A 4 -9.97 -13.15 5.43
CA LYS A 4 -11.31 -12.58 5.31
C LYS A 4 -11.12 -11.08 5.05
N GLY A 5 -11.10 -10.69 3.78
CA GLY A 5 -11.14 -9.29 3.42
C GLY A 5 -12.38 -8.68 4.06
N SER A 6 -12.20 -7.83 5.06
CA SER A 6 -13.30 -7.07 5.64
C SER A 6 -13.98 -6.30 4.51
N GLY A 7 -15.21 -6.66 4.22
CA GLY A 7 -16.06 -5.98 3.25
C GLY A 7 -16.45 -4.60 3.78
N VAL A 8 -15.47 -3.69 3.89
CA VAL A 8 -15.72 -2.32 4.31
C VAL A 8 -16.36 -1.58 3.16
N LYS A 9 -17.62 -1.16 3.36
CA LYS A 9 -18.40 -0.43 2.35
C LYS A 9 -18.00 1.05 2.28
N PRO A 10 -17.97 1.64 1.06
CA PRO A 10 -17.85 3.09 0.91
C PRO A 10 -18.96 3.83 1.66
N LYS A 11 -18.61 4.86 2.40
CA LYS A 11 -19.60 5.73 3.06
C LYS A 11 -20.12 6.76 2.07
N ALA A 12 -21.41 6.73 1.80
CA ALA A 12 -22.09 7.66 0.87
C ALA A 12 -22.21 9.08 1.45
N THR A 13 -22.35 9.19 2.76
CA THR A 13 -22.40 10.47 3.49
C THR A 13 -21.61 10.32 4.79
N VAL A 14 -20.65 11.21 4.99
CA VAL A 14 -19.91 11.34 6.23
C VAL A 14 -19.87 12.81 6.58
N ASP A 15 -20.71 13.23 7.53
CA ASP A 15 -20.52 14.53 8.18
C ASP A 15 -19.09 14.57 8.75
N ALA A 16 -18.45 15.74 8.66
CA ALA A 16 -17.11 15.90 9.18
C ALA A 16 -17.07 15.48 10.66
N LYS A 17 -16.33 14.40 10.96
CA LYS A 17 -16.28 13.81 12.29
C LYS A 17 -14.88 13.92 12.85
N LYS A 18 -14.76 14.51 14.04
CA LYS A 18 -13.51 14.50 14.80
C LYS A 18 -13.37 13.20 15.58
N VAL A 19 -12.26 12.53 15.42
CA VAL A 19 -11.89 11.29 16.15
C VAL A 19 -10.70 11.62 17.05
N ILE A 20 -10.88 11.47 18.34
CA ILE A 20 -9.81 11.66 19.35
C ILE A 20 -9.28 10.27 19.72
N TYR A 21 -7.97 10.12 19.73
CA TYR A 21 -7.32 8.85 20.04
C TYR A 21 -7.22 8.61 21.55
N SER A 22 -7.51 7.39 21.96
CA SER A 22 -7.22 6.92 23.32
C SER A 22 -5.70 6.66 23.48
N ARG A 23 -5.28 6.40 24.71
CA ARG A 23 -3.92 6.02 25.02
C ARG A 23 -3.51 4.73 24.30
N GLU A 24 -4.37 3.73 24.30
CA GLU A 24 -4.15 2.44 23.65
C GLU A 24 -4.00 2.59 22.14
N HIS A 25 -4.75 3.52 21.53
CA HIS A 25 -4.62 3.82 20.10
C HIS A 25 -3.23 4.42 19.78
N TRP A 26 -2.76 5.36 20.61
CA TRP A 26 -1.42 5.94 20.45
C TRP A 26 -0.31 4.91 20.65
N GLU A 27 -0.45 4.00 21.63
CA GLU A 27 0.48 2.91 21.87
C GLU A 27 0.54 1.96 20.67
N LEU A 28 -0.61 1.58 20.11
CA LEU A 28 -0.69 0.77 18.88
C LEU A 28 -0.04 1.47 17.68
N LEU A 29 -0.37 2.75 17.46
CA LEU A 29 0.22 3.53 16.36
C LEU A 29 1.73 3.62 16.50
N THR A 30 2.24 3.86 17.70
CA THR A 30 3.67 3.91 17.99
C THR A 30 4.35 2.58 17.70
N ALA A 31 3.76 1.46 18.12
CA ALA A 31 4.32 0.13 17.89
C ALA A 31 4.38 -0.22 16.40
N LEU A 32 3.30 0.05 15.63
CA LEU A 32 3.28 -0.20 14.19
C LEU A 32 4.27 0.70 13.43
N ARG A 33 4.39 1.96 13.82
CA ARG A 33 5.36 2.90 13.22
C ARG A 33 6.80 2.51 13.53
N GLN A 34 7.06 1.99 14.74
CA GLN A 34 8.38 1.48 15.11
C GLN A 34 8.78 0.30 14.22
N GLN A 35 7.88 -0.68 14.01
CA GLN A 35 8.14 -1.82 13.13
C GLN A 35 8.36 -1.38 11.67
N ALA A 36 7.54 -0.44 11.18
CA ALA A 36 7.72 0.13 9.84
C ALA A 36 9.09 0.81 9.70
N ARG A 37 9.49 1.60 10.69
CA ARG A 37 10.78 2.30 10.73
C ARG A 37 11.94 1.31 10.72
N GLU A 38 11.93 0.31 11.57
CA GLU A 38 12.98 -0.74 11.62
C GLU A 38 13.17 -1.42 10.27
N LEU A 39 12.06 -1.76 9.59
CA LEU A 39 12.11 -2.37 8.28
C LEU A 39 12.65 -1.41 7.21
N MET A 40 12.24 -0.14 7.24
CA MET A 40 12.74 0.85 6.29
C MET A 40 14.22 1.21 6.53
N GLU A 41 14.67 1.27 7.79
CA GLU A 41 16.08 1.49 8.15
C GLU A 41 16.96 0.32 7.69
N LEU A 42 16.46 -0.90 7.79
CA LEU A 42 17.12 -2.09 7.28
C LEU A 42 17.33 -2.01 5.75
N LEU A 43 16.29 -1.68 5.00
CA LEU A 43 16.38 -1.49 3.56
C LEU A 43 17.33 -0.35 3.20
N GLN A 44 17.28 0.77 3.95
CA GLN A 44 18.16 1.92 3.74
C GLN A 44 19.65 1.58 3.91
N ARG A 45 20.02 0.67 4.83
CA ARG A 45 21.41 0.21 5.00
C ARG A 45 21.96 -0.51 3.77
N GLU A 46 21.08 -1.15 3.02
CA GLU A 46 21.41 -1.80 1.73
C GLU A 46 21.16 -0.85 0.53
N ASN A 47 21.09 0.48 0.79
CA ASN A 47 20.81 1.53 -0.20
C ASN A 47 19.46 1.38 -0.93
N ILE A 48 18.48 0.73 -0.31
CA ILE A 48 17.13 0.58 -0.84
C ILE A 48 16.22 1.62 -0.17
N SER A 49 15.91 2.70 -0.89
CA SER A 49 14.95 3.71 -0.43
C SER A 49 13.52 3.19 -0.52
N SER A 50 12.72 3.44 0.49
CA SER A 50 11.35 2.93 0.57
C SER A 50 10.40 3.96 1.19
N LEU A 51 9.11 3.69 1.05
CA LEU A 51 8.01 4.44 1.65
C LEU A 51 7.13 3.48 2.44
N VAL A 52 6.59 3.90 3.56
CA VAL A 52 5.43 3.24 4.17
C VAL A 52 4.17 3.96 3.72
N TYR A 53 3.03 3.24 3.56
CA TYR A 53 1.77 3.88 3.16
C TYR A 53 0.55 3.30 3.89
N GLY A 54 -0.56 4.04 3.86
CA GLY A 54 -1.81 3.61 4.48
C GLY A 54 -2.05 4.16 5.90
N SER A 55 -2.75 3.39 6.73
CA SER A 55 -3.19 3.83 8.06
C SER A 55 -2.05 4.21 9.00
N VAL A 56 -0.90 3.55 8.90
CA VAL A 56 0.31 3.85 9.68
C VAL A 56 0.80 5.28 9.41
N CYS A 57 0.62 5.78 8.18
CA CYS A 57 0.99 7.15 7.81
C CYS A 57 -0.02 8.19 8.26
N ARG A 58 -1.30 7.86 8.19
CA ARG A 58 -2.40 8.76 8.57
C ARG A 58 -2.63 8.79 10.07
N GLY A 59 -2.51 7.64 10.74
CA GLY A 59 -2.73 7.45 12.17
C GLY A 59 -4.03 6.72 12.54
N ASP A 60 -4.93 6.45 11.59
CA ASP A 60 -6.20 5.74 11.80
C ASP A 60 -6.03 4.21 11.89
N VAL A 61 -5.04 3.77 12.64
CA VAL A 61 -4.73 2.35 12.82
C VAL A 61 -5.75 1.62 13.67
N ASN A 62 -5.80 0.31 13.51
CA ASN A 62 -6.56 -0.60 14.35
C ASN A 62 -5.79 -1.93 14.46
N LYS A 63 -6.29 -2.87 15.27
CA LYS A 63 -5.63 -4.16 15.54
C LYS A 63 -5.39 -5.05 14.30
N THR A 64 -6.04 -4.74 13.19
CA THR A 64 -5.88 -5.46 11.91
C THR A 64 -5.18 -4.61 10.85
N SER A 65 -4.53 -3.53 11.24
CA SER A 65 -3.78 -2.67 10.33
C SER A 65 -2.51 -3.37 9.86
N ASP A 66 -2.32 -3.37 8.55
CA ASP A 66 -1.15 -3.91 7.88
C ASP A 66 -0.02 -2.87 7.84
N ILE A 67 1.23 -3.33 7.78
CA ILE A 67 2.42 -2.51 7.48
C ILE A 67 2.86 -2.86 6.07
N ASP A 68 2.61 -1.96 5.14
CA ASP A 68 3.02 -2.10 3.74
C ASP A 68 4.16 -1.13 3.44
N VAL A 69 5.38 -1.67 3.23
CA VAL A 69 6.55 -0.91 2.80
C VAL A 69 6.68 -1.03 1.29
N PHE A 70 6.73 0.10 0.61
CA PHE A 70 6.78 0.19 -0.84
C PHE A 70 8.11 0.74 -1.33
N ILE A 71 8.76 0.02 -2.25
CA ILE A 71 9.96 0.47 -2.95
C ILE A 71 9.49 1.08 -4.29
N PRO A 72 9.70 2.39 -4.54
CA PRO A 72 9.08 3.08 -5.68
C PRO A 72 9.82 2.90 -7.01
N TYR A 73 10.73 1.95 -7.13
CA TYR A 73 11.51 1.66 -8.33
C TYR A 73 11.79 0.17 -8.45
N GLN A 74 12.18 -0.28 -9.63
CA GLN A 74 12.57 -1.66 -9.87
C GLN A 74 13.88 -1.97 -9.15
N VAL A 75 13.87 -3.03 -8.39
CA VAL A 75 15.01 -3.57 -7.65
C VAL A 75 14.95 -5.09 -7.71
N SER A 76 16.09 -5.77 -7.69
CA SER A 76 16.11 -7.22 -7.62
C SER A 76 15.53 -7.72 -6.31
N SER A 77 14.61 -8.70 -6.38
CA SER A 77 14.02 -9.31 -5.18
C SER A 77 15.10 -9.96 -4.32
N PHE A 78 16.15 -10.49 -4.93
CA PHE A 78 17.28 -11.07 -4.22
C PHE A 78 17.95 -10.10 -3.25
N LEU A 79 18.11 -8.83 -3.63
CA LEU A 79 18.68 -7.82 -2.72
C LEU A 79 17.78 -7.55 -1.53
N ILE A 80 16.45 -7.53 -1.74
CA ILE A 80 15.48 -7.37 -0.67
C ILE A 80 15.48 -8.59 0.24
N GLU A 81 15.45 -9.80 -0.34
CA GLU A 81 15.48 -11.07 0.39
C GLU A 81 16.75 -11.16 1.25
N LEU A 82 17.91 -10.88 0.66
CA LEU A 82 19.19 -10.86 1.38
C LEU A 82 19.20 -9.84 2.53
N ALA A 83 18.65 -8.64 2.31
CA ALA A 83 18.58 -7.60 3.33
C ALA A 83 17.76 -8.05 4.55
N VAL A 84 16.57 -8.61 4.31
CA VAL A 84 15.67 -9.03 5.41
C VAL A 84 16.20 -10.28 6.13
N GLU A 85 16.80 -11.22 5.41
CA GLU A 85 17.41 -12.43 5.99
C GLU A 85 18.62 -12.10 6.88
N LYS A 86 19.54 -11.23 6.43
CA LYS A 86 20.67 -10.73 7.23
C LYS A 86 20.21 -10.11 8.56
N ALA A 87 19.02 -9.51 8.59
CA ALA A 87 18.46 -8.93 9.81
C ALA A 87 17.64 -9.91 10.65
N GLY A 88 17.62 -11.19 10.28
CA GLY A 88 16.94 -12.26 11.02
C GLY A 88 15.44 -12.34 10.76
N TYR A 89 14.93 -11.70 9.71
CA TYR A 89 13.53 -11.90 9.31
C TYR A 89 13.40 -13.20 8.50
N ASN A 90 12.34 -13.95 8.77
CA ASN A 90 11.93 -15.06 7.93
C ASN A 90 10.97 -14.56 6.84
N ILE A 91 11.15 -15.01 5.61
CA ILE A 91 10.21 -14.76 4.52
C ILE A 91 9.04 -15.74 4.66
N TYR A 92 7.87 -15.20 4.98
CA TYR A 92 6.65 -15.97 5.14
C TYR A 92 6.03 -16.41 3.81
N GLY A 93 6.24 -15.63 2.75
CA GLY A 93 5.80 -15.96 1.41
C GLY A 93 6.14 -14.88 0.39
N LYS A 94 6.07 -15.26 -0.87
CA LYS A 94 6.33 -14.37 -2.02
C LYS A 94 5.18 -14.49 -3.01
N LYS A 95 4.84 -13.39 -3.68
CA LYS A 95 3.85 -13.41 -4.76
C LYS A 95 4.09 -12.33 -5.81
N ILE A 96 3.59 -12.58 -7.01
CA ILE A 96 3.50 -11.60 -8.09
C ILE A 96 2.04 -11.25 -8.28
N VAL A 97 1.73 -9.95 -8.36
CA VAL A 97 0.36 -9.44 -8.48
C VAL A 97 0.27 -8.36 -9.55
N GLN A 98 -0.76 -8.46 -10.40
CA GLN A 98 -1.17 -7.40 -11.29
C GLN A 98 -2.66 -7.13 -11.11
N ALA A 99 -3.03 -5.92 -10.69
CA ALA A 99 -4.42 -5.60 -10.36
C ALA A 99 -5.35 -5.64 -11.57
N THR A 100 -4.93 -5.05 -12.69
CA THR A 100 -5.60 -5.10 -13.99
C THR A 100 -4.54 -5.17 -15.11
N PRO A 101 -4.92 -5.53 -16.35
CA PRO A 101 -3.99 -5.60 -17.50
C PRO A 101 -3.12 -4.36 -17.74
N LYS A 102 -3.59 -3.19 -17.32
CA LYS A 102 -2.90 -1.91 -17.52
C LYS A 102 -2.01 -1.49 -16.35
N HIS A 103 -2.19 -2.09 -15.18
CA HIS A 103 -1.44 -1.71 -13.98
C HIS A 103 -0.06 -2.36 -13.92
N VAL A 104 0.81 -1.76 -13.11
CA VAL A 104 2.13 -2.27 -12.78
C VAL A 104 2.05 -3.71 -12.28
N VAL A 105 2.96 -4.56 -12.74
CA VAL A 105 3.20 -5.87 -12.14
C VAL A 105 4.09 -5.65 -10.92
N LYS A 106 3.70 -6.18 -9.78
CA LYS A 106 4.40 -6.00 -8.51
C LYS A 106 4.83 -7.33 -7.93
N GLY A 107 6.03 -7.37 -7.37
CA GLY A 107 6.46 -8.37 -6.41
C GLY A 107 6.01 -7.96 -5.01
N GLU A 108 5.68 -8.93 -4.19
CA GLU A 108 5.38 -8.75 -2.78
C GLU A 108 6.08 -9.85 -1.99
N ILE A 109 6.89 -9.45 -1.00
CA ILE A 109 7.56 -10.32 -0.03
C ILE A 109 6.87 -10.10 1.30
N MET A 110 6.30 -11.16 1.85
CA MET A 110 5.60 -11.15 3.14
C MET A 110 6.56 -11.64 4.23
N LEU A 111 6.77 -10.81 5.26
CA LEU A 111 7.61 -11.13 6.41
C LEU A 111 6.77 -11.66 7.58
N LYS A 112 5.50 -11.24 7.64
CA LYS A 112 4.45 -11.72 8.56
C LYS A 112 3.10 -11.66 7.83
N GLU A 113 2.03 -12.08 8.49
CA GLU A 113 0.68 -11.97 7.94
C GLU A 113 0.27 -10.51 7.65
N ASP A 114 0.81 -9.57 8.42
CA ASP A 114 0.48 -8.15 8.44
C ASP A 114 1.64 -7.23 8.00
N ILE A 115 2.81 -7.78 7.62
CA ILE A 115 3.97 -6.99 7.19
C ILE A 115 4.43 -7.45 5.81
N SER A 116 4.44 -6.53 4.85
CA SER A 116 4.89 -6.82 3.50
C SER A 116 5.79 -5.73 2.90
N ILE A 117 6.71 -6.17 2.03
CA ILE A 117 7.52 -5.31 1.15
C ILE A 117 6.98 -5.48 -0.26
N ILE A 118 6.61 -4.37 -0.89
CA ILE A 118 6.01 -4.32 -2.22
C ILE A 118 6.92 -3.51 -3.14
N PHE A 119 7.19 -4.03 -4.33
CA PHE A 119 8.04 -3.35 -5.31
C PHE A 119 7.57 -3.63 -6.75
N PRO A 120 7.81 -2.71 -7.71
CA PRO A 120 7.42 -2.91 -9.09
C PRO A 120 8.39 -3.83 -9.83
N LEU A 121 7.85 -4.74 -10.62
CA LEU A 121 8.58 -5.58 -11.58
C LEU A 121 8.57 -4.98 -13.01
N THR A 122 7.74 -3.97 -13.23
CA THR A 122 7.65 -3.19 -14.48
C THR A 122 7.75 -1.71 -14.15
N SER A 123 8.05 -0.86 -15.13
CA SER A 123 8.15 0.60 -14.93
C SER A 123 6.91 1.15 -14.22
N LEU A 124 7.11 1.91 -13.15
CA LEU A 124 6.05 2.57 -12.41
C LEU A 124 5.67 3.87 -13.13
N ARG A 125 4.39 4.04 -13.42
CA ARG A 125 3.85 5.28 -13.98
C ARG A 125 3.51 6.26 -12.87
N GLU A 126 3.57 7.55 -13.15
CA GLU A 126 3.26 8.61 -12.19
C GLU A 126 1.90 8.38 -11.48
N ARG A 127 0.87 8.05 -12.24
CA ARG A 127 -0.46 7.75 -11.70
C ARG A 127 -0.50 6.54 -10.75
N GLU A 128 0.38 5.56 -10.95
CA GLU A 128 0.48 4.40 -10.06
C GLU A 128 1.21 4.76 -8.77
N PHE A 129 2.14 5.72 -8.84
CA PHE A 129 2.77 6.30 -7.66
C PHE A 129 1.79 7.19 -6.89
N ASP A 130 0.98 7.97 -7.56
CA ASP A 130 -0.09 8.77 -6.94
C ASP A 130 -1.10 7.91 -6.16
N PHE A 131 -1.30 6.64 -6.56
CA PHE A 131 -2.11 5.70 -5.80
C PHE A 131 -1.55 5.44 -4.39
N ILE A 132 -0.23 5.42 -4.23
CA ILE A 132 0.44 5.28 -2.93
C ILE A 132 0.22 6.55 -2.10
N ARG A 133 0.37 7.73 -2.70
CA ARG A 133 0.09 9.04 -2.07
C ARG A 133 -1.36 9.18 -1.65
N PHE A 134 -2.29 8.71 -2.48
CA PHE A 134 -3.72 8.75 -2.19
C PHE A 134 -4.07 8.06 -0.87
N GLY A 135 -3.41 6.96 -0.54
CA GLY A 135 -3.55 6.28 0.75
C GLY A 135 -2.84 6.97 1.93
N GLY A 136 -2.05 8.01 1.65
CA GLY A 136 -1.11 8.61 2.59
C GLY A 136 0.20 7.81 2.64
N SER A 137 1.34 8.44 2.37
CA SER A 137 2.65 7.80 2.40
C SER A 137 3.69 8.66 3.10
N LEU A 138 4.70 8.02 3.70
CA LEU A 138 5.81 8.68 4.38
C LEU A 138 7.14 8.05 3.97
N SER A 139 8.16 8.89 3.81
CA SER A 139 9.55 8.46 3.77
C SER A 139 10.05 8.08 5.16
N LEU A 140 11.21 7.41 5.22
CA LEU A 140 11.85 7.10 6.49
C LEU A 140 12.11 8.36 7.33
N GLU A 141 12.62 9.41 6.72
CA GLU A 141 12.88 10.69 7.40
C GLU A 141 11.61 11.31 7.99
N GLU A 142 10.51 11.31 7.24
CA GLU A 142 9.23 11.83 7.71
C GLU A 142 8.65 10.96 8.85
N LEU A 143 8.82 9.63 8.75
CA LEU A 143 8.40 8.69 9.78
C LEU A 143 9.19 8.90 11.09
N GLN A 144 10.51 9.12 11.00
CA GLN A 144 11.38 9.43 12.13
C GLN A 144 11.00 10.76 12.81
N LYS A 145 10.54 11.75 12.03
CA LYS A 145 10.00 13.02 12.54
C LYS A 145 8.59 12.91 13.12
N ASN A 146 8.05 11.71 13.23
CA ASN A 146 6.68 11.45 13.69
C ASN A 146 5.58 12.18 12.88
N LYS A 147 5.87 12.56 11.63
CA LYS A 147 4.90 13.19 10.74
C LYS A 147 3.70 12.27 10.50
N ARG A 148 2.51 12.83 10.38
CA ARG A 148 1.33 12.17 9.85
C ARG A 148 0.82 12.97 8.66
N VAL A 149 0.24 12.29 7.68
CA VAL A 149 -0.21 12.89 6.42
C VAL A 149 -1.67 12.57 6.15
N PRO A 150 -2.39 13.44 5.43
CA PRO A 150 -3.74 13.12 4.98
C PRO A 150 -3.70 11.96 3.98
N GLY A 151 -4.81 11.25 3.87
CA GLY A 151 -5.00 10.20 2.88
C GLY A 151 -6.39 9.62 2.95
N VAL A 152 -6.75 8.83 1.95
CA VAL A 152 -8.07 8.23 1.85
C VAL A 152 -8.00 6.76 2.23
N ASP A 153 -8.92 6.32 3.08
CA ASP A 153 -9.01 4.94 3.50
C ASP A 153 -9.86 4.07 2.54
N LYS A 154 -9.94 2.76 2.85
CA LYS A 154 -10.70 1.78 2.06
C LYS A 154 -12.22 2.03 2.06
N ARG A 155 -12.75 2.90 2.97
CA ARG A 155 -14.16 3.29 3.07
C ARG A 155 -14.49 4.51 2.21
N LEU A 156 -13.53 5.07 1.45
CA LEU A 156 -13.61 6.38 0.80
C LEU A 156 -13.87 7.51 1.79
N VAL A 157 -13.17 7.48 2.90
CA VAL A 157 -13.15 8.56 3.89
C VAL A 157 -11.79 9.22 3.84
N LEU A 158 -11.77 10.55 3.71
CA LEU A 158 -10.56 11.34 3.86
C LEU A 158 -10.22 11.44 5.34
N ILE A 159 -9.02 11.02 5.69
CA ILE A 159 -8.46 11.08 7.04
C ILE A 159 -7.46 12.23 7.08
N GLU A 160 -7.71 13.22 7.90
CA GLU A 160 -6.82 14.39 8.06
C GLU A 160 -6.28 14.42 9.50
N PRO A 161 -4.99 14.12 9.69
CA PRO A 161 -4.39 14.12 11.02
C PRO A 161 -4.49 15.47 11.71
N ILE A 162 -4.79 15.44 13.01
CA ILE A 162 -4.72 16.58 13.93
C ILE A 162 -3.94 16.15 15.18
N GLU A 163 -3.51 17.07 16.00
CA GLU A 163 -2.67 16.80 17.17
C GLU A 163 -3.12 15.60 17.99
N LYS A 164 -4.41 15.53 18.36
CA LYS A 164 -4.97 14.49 19.26
C LYS A 164 -5.75 13.38 18.54
N GLY A 165 -5.65 13.27 17.20
CA GLY A 165 -6.43 12.30 16.44
C GLY A 165 -6.50 12.65 14.96
N HIS A 166 -7.70 12.60 14.38
CA HIS A 166 -7.93 12.99 12.97
C HIS A 166 -9.36 13.51 12.75
N TRP A 167 -9.54 14.20 11.61
CA TRP A 167 -10.86 14.44 11.04
C TRP A 167 -11.17 13.35 10.00
N GLU A 168 -12.37 12.82 10.04
CA GLU A 168 -12.96 12.02 8.96
C GLU A 168 -13.87 12.93 8.12
N SER A 169 -13.73 12.92 6.80
CA SER A 169 -14.64 13.62 5.89
C SER A 169 -14.91 12.82 4.63
N GLN A 170 -16.03 13.13 3.98
CA GLN A 170 -16.52 12.46 2.79
C GLN A 170 -15.63 12.75 1.58
N VAL A 171 -15.41 11.72 0.74
CA VAL A 171 -14.72 11.83 -0.56
C VAL A 171 -15.71 12.03 -1.71
N LEU A 172 -16.85 11.31 -1.70
CA LEU A 172 -17.84 11.39 -2.76
C LEU A 172 -18.41 12.81 -2.86
N GLY A 173 -18.37 13.39 -4.07
CA GLY A 173 -18.81 14.76 -4.33
C GLY A 173 -17.78 15.83 -3.98
N PHE A 174 -16.65 15.47 -3.39
CA PHE A 174 -15.57 16.38 -2.99
C PHE A 174 -14.21 15.99 -3.59
N GLU A 175 -14.21 15.26 -4.72
CA GLU A 175 -13.03 14.66 -5.33
C GLU A 175 -11.90 15.67 -5.59
N SER A 176 -12.26 16.87 -6.08
CA SER A 176 -11.28 17.94 -6.36
C SER A 176 -10.65 18.52 -5.06
N LEU A 177 -11.43 18.62 -3.99
CA LEU A 177 -10.92 19.06 -2.69
C LEU A 177 -9.97 17.99 -2.11
N VAL A 178 -10.39 16.73 -2.17
CA VAL A 178 -9.60 15.59 -1.69
C VAL A 178 -8.29 15.49 -2.46
N ALA A 179 -8.33 15.57 -3.79
CA ALA A 179 -7.15 15.54 -4.65
C ALA A 179 -6.11 16.58 -4.23
N ARG A 180 -6.55 17.82 -3.97
CA ARG A 180 -5.68 18.91 -3.50
C ARG A 180 -5.10 18.63 -2.11
N LYS A 181 -5.91 18.09 -1.18
CA LYS A 181 -5.47 17.82 0.20
C LYS A 181 -4.46 16.68 0.29
N VAL A 182 -4.60 15.64 -0.55
CA VAL A 182 -3.68 14.50 -0.58
C VAL A 182 -2.55 14.65 -1.61
N GLY A 183 -2.60 15.70 -2.45
CA GLY A 183 -1.54 16.01 -3.42
C GLY A 183 -1.47 15.02 -4.59
N VAL A 184 -2.63 14.65 -5.17
CA VAL A 184 -2.72 13.71 -6.31
C VAL A 184 -3.64 14.28 -7.41
N ASP A 185 -3.57 13.68 -8.61
CA ASP A 185 -4.47 14.01 -9.72
C ASP A 185 -5.94 13.73 -9.35
N VAL A 186 -6.84 14.65 -9.70
CA VAL A 186 -8.28 14.53 -9.44
C VAL A 186 -8.91 13.33 -10.18
N GLU A 187 -8.41 12.98 -11.34
CA GLU A 187 -8.89 11.83 -12.11
C GLU A 187 -8.56 10.51 -11.42
N LEU A 188 -7.45 10.43 -10.67
CA LEU A 188 -7.18 9.29 -9.80
C LEU A 188 -8.25 9.16 -8.72
N VAL A 189 -8.61 10.26 -8.07
CA VAL A 189 -9.65 10.23 -7.00
C VAL A 189 -10.98 9.78 -7.57
N LYS A 190 -11.41 10.34 -8.71
CA LYS A 190 -12.64 9.93 -9.43
C LYS A 190 -12.61 8.43 -9.82
N GLU A 191 -11.48 7.96 -10.33
CA GLU A 191 -11.30 6.54 -10.66
C GLU A 191 -11.45 5.66 -9.42
N ARG A 192 -10.84 6.03 -8.29
CA ARG A 192 -10.95 5.30 -7.04
C ARG A 192 -12.38 5.25 -6.50
N VAL A 193 -13.08 6.38 -6.54
CA VAL A 193 -14.50 6.46 -6.21
C VAL A 193 -15.31 5.49 -7.07
N ARG A 194 -15.15 5.55 -8.40
CA ARG A 194 -15.85 4.66 -9.34
C ARG A 194 -15.56 3.19 -9.07
N ILE A 195 -14.29 2.82 -8.87
CA ILE A 195 -13.89 1.42 -8.62
C ILE A 195 -14.49 0.92 -7.31
N LEU A 196 -14.35 1.66 -6.22
CA LEU A 196 -14.79 1.21 -4.90
C LEU A 196 -16.32 1.17 -4.78
N THR A 197 -17.03 2.13 -5.35
CA THR A 197 -18.51 2.11 -5.39
C THR A 197 -19.05 1.00 -6.30
N THR A 198 -18.36 0.70 -7.42
CA THR A 198 -18.73 -0.45 -8.28
C THR A 198 -18.50 -1.78 -7.56
N ARG A 199 -17.40 -1.91 -6.82
CA ARG A 199 -17.11 -3.11 -6.02
C ARG A 199 -18.13 -3.32 -4.89
N ASP A 200 -18.64 -2.26 -4.30
CA ASP A 200 -19.69 -2.36 -3.28
C ASP A 200 -21.00 -2.91 -3.87
N LYS A 201 -21.36 -2.49 -5.08
CA LYS A 201 -22.58 -2.91 -5.77
C LYS A 201 -22.49 -4.32 -6.39
N LYS A 202 -21.36 -4.63 -7.03
CA LYS A 202 -21.20 -5.86 -7.87
C LYS A 202 -20.31 -6.93 -7.20
N GLY A 203 -19.69 -6.65 -6.05
CA GLY A 203 -18.70 -7.52 -5.43
C GLY A 203 -17.29 -7.34 -6.00
N ARG A 204 -16.33 -8.07 -5.41
CA ARG A 204 -14.92 -8.03 -5.83
C ARG A 204 -14.72 -8.91 -7.06
N THR A 205 -14.22 -8.34 -8.13
CA THR A 205 -13.89 -9.05 -9.39
C THR A 205 -12.53 -9.77 -9.36
N GLY A 206 -11.81 -9.73 -8.24
CA GLY A 206 -10.45 -10.27 -8.15
C GLY A 206 -9.39 -9.34 -8.76
N VAL A 207 -8.18 -9.87 -8.92
CA VAL A 207 -7.05 -9.24 -9.62
C VAL A 207 -6.81 -9.98 -10.93
N TYR A 208 -6.24 -9.29 -11.92
CA TYR A 208 -5.94 -9.89 -13.21
C TYR A 208 -4.96 -11.07 -13.07
N LEU A 209 -3.87 -10.86 -12.34
CA LEU A 209 -2.86 -11.88 -12.08
C LEU A 209 -2.55 -11.91 -10.58
N LYS A 210 -2.53 -13.13 -10.03
CA LYS A 210 -1.99 -13.42 -8.71
C LYS A 210 -1.28 -14.78 -8.77
N ARG A 211 0.04 -14.77 -8.68
CA ARG A 211 0.88 -15.96 -8.64
C ARG A 211 1.60 -15.99 -7.28
N GLU A 212 1.25 -16.93 -6.45
CA GLU A 212 1.99 -17.25 -5.22
C GLU A 212 3.20 -18.11 -5.60
N LEU A 213 4.36 -17.82 -4.98
CA LEU A 213 5.61 -18.51 -5.25
C LEU A 213 5.92 -19.52 -4.15
N GLY A 214 6.52 -20.63 -4.54
CA GLY A 214 7.14 -21.57 -3.62
C GLY A 214 8.40 -20.99 -2.96
N CYS A 215 8.89 -21.65 -1.91
CA CYS A 215 10.06 -21.18 -1.17
C CYS A 215 11.31 -21.05 -2.08
N ASP A 216 11.49 -22.00 -3.00
CA ASP A 216 12.65 -22.09 -3.89
C ASP A 216 12.47 -21.30 -5.21
N GLU A 217 11.31 -20.72 -5.47
CA GLU A 217 11.06 -19.94 -6.67
C GLU A 217 11.59 -18.52 -6.54
N SER A 218 12.34 -18.05 -7.54
CA SER A 218 12.78 -16.67 -7.66
C SER A 218 11.67 -15.83 -8.32
N ILE A 219 11.43 -14.63 -7.79
CA ILE A 219 10.45 -13.68 -8.35
C ILE A 219 10.81 -13.33 -9.80
N GLU A 220 12.11 -13.14 -10.10
CA GLU A 220 12.60 -12.81 -11.44
C GLU A 220 12.38 -13.96 -12.43
N ALA A 221 12.64 -15.19 -12.02
CA ALA A 221 12.45 -16.36 -12.88
C ALA A 221 10.96 -16.54 -13.21
N VAL A 222 10.09 -16.52 -12.20
CA VAL A 222 8.64 -16.64 -12.38
C VAL A 222 8.08 -15.46 -13.18
N PHE A 223 8.59 -14.24 -12.97
CA PHE A 223 8.17 -13.08 -13.77
C PHE A 223 8.59 -13.22 -15.24
N LYS A 224 9.75 -13.80 -15.52
CA LYS A 224 10.19 -14.11 -16.89
C LYS A 224 9.24 -15.12 -17.55
N GLU A 225 8.89 -16.21 -16.87
CA GLU A 225 7.92 -17.18 -17.37
C GLU A 225 6.54 -16.54 -17.65
N LEU A 226 6.08 -15.66 -16.75
CA LEU A 226 4.83 -14.92 -16.95
C LEU A 226 4.89 -14.00 -18.17
N LYS A 227 6.02 -13.33 -18.42
CA LYS A 227 6.22 -12.54 -19.65
C LYS A 227 6.21 -13.39 -20.91
N ASP A 228 6.75 -14.60 -20.83
CA ASP A 228 6.81 -15.50 -21.99
C ASP A 228 5.44 -16.12 -22.31
N SER A 229 4.65 -16.42 -21.28
CA SER A 229 3.34 -17.07 -21.42
C SER A 229 2.16 -16.10 -21.57
N ASP A 230 2.20 -14.91 -20.98
CA ASP A 230 1.11 -13.93 -20.99
C ASP A 230 1.43 -12.69 -21.83
N PRO A 231 0.79 -12.51 -23.00
CA PRO A 231 1.01 -11.36 -23.87
C PRO A 231 0.67 -9.99 -23.21
N ILE A 232 -0.21 -9.97 -22.22
CA ILE A 232 -0.59 -8.74 -21.50
C ILE A 232 0.52 -8.34 -20.54
N VAL A 233 1.05 -9.31 -19.77
CA VAL A 233 2.21 -9.09 -18.89
C VAL A 233 3.41 -8.65 -19.70
N ARG A 234 3.68 -9.32 -20.82
CA ARG A 234 4.76 -8.96 -21.77
C ARG A 234 4.64 -7.52 -22.27
N ARG A 235 3.44 -7.14 -22.75
CA ARG A 235 3.18 -5.76 -23.23
C ARG A 235 3.41 -4.73 -22.13
N ARG A 236 2.98 -5.04 -20.89
CA ARG A 236 3.14 -4.12 -19.76
C ARG A 236 4.61 -4.02 -19.32
N ALA A 237 5.40 -5.06 -19.48
CA ALA A 237 6.82 -5.08 -19.14
C ALA A 237 7.69 -4.29 -20.15
N ASN A 238 7.21 -4.13 -21.40
CA ASN A 238 7.92 -3.43 -22.46
C ASN A 238 7.52 -1.95 -22.60
N ASN A 239 6.54 -1.48 -21.79
CA ASN A 239 6.03 -0.10 -21.74
C ASN A 239 6.30 0.56 -20.37
#